data_ffc2e7c2b9bb025231dffd5431dfc565
#
_entry.id   ffc2e7c2b9bb025231dffd5431dfc565
#
_cell.length_a   1.000
_cell.length_b   1.000
_cell.length_c   1.000
_cell.angle_alpha   90.00
_cell.angle_beta   90.00
_cell.angle_gamma   90.00
#
_symmetry.space_group_name_H-M   'P 1'
#
loop_
_entity.id
_entity.type
_entity.pdbx_description
1 polymer ?
#
loop_
_entity_poly.entity_id
_entity_poly.type
_entity_poly.pdbx_seq_one_letter_code
_entity_poly.pdbx_strand_id
1 'polypeptide(L)'
;MRRVYIGILIVLFSSNLLSVCVGEDIVKQKRELHTQIVIYNLVNGLYLDEEQMKFILEKAEEIDILRQKLKSEAEFYASKQIDSLLALREEAKKEAPQVPRELAKEIQQNRLSIENLRKQYTDAVDEATKEIKAQLTDVQLYNMQNFQPCLVPPKEFLRIGQASSPARLLKVLEHIRAIPQARYENRKDEIANRFIEKLSSKHPYLKEEQLSEAKEKFLQIIEDVRSLSDVEFILQKQSIADEVKNIIDKKNPLRVDVDKKIAHFLLHPQIIPVLEEKLSERV
;
A
#
# COMPACT_ATOMS: atom_id res chain seq x y z
N MET A 1 5.04 -7.77 -42.70
CA MET A 1 4.46 -7.87 -41.39
C MET A 1 5.13 -8.93 -40.50
N ARG A 2 6.44 -8.80 -40.21
CA ARG A 2 7.18 -9.85 -39.42
C ARG A 2 8.18 -9.23 -38.37
N ARG A 3 8.06 -7.94 -38.04
CA ARG A 3 9.04 -7.28 -37.13
C ARG A 3 8.47 -6.77 -35.81
N VAL A 4 7.19 -6.99 -35.48
CA VAL A 4 6.56 -6.44 -34.26
C VAL A 4 6.54 -7.46 -33.08
N TYR A 5 6.76 -8.77 -33.34
CA TYR A 5 6.65 -9.79 -32.30
C TYR A 5 7.93 -10.08 -31.50
N ILE A 6 9.10 -9.56 -31.94
CA ILE A 6 10.38 -9.83 -31.26
C ILE A 6 10.59 -8.92 -30.03
N GLY A 7 10.00 -7.72 -30.03
CA GLY A 7 10.15 -6.76 -28.92
C GLY A 7 9.41 -7.13 -27.64
N ILE A 8 8.27 -7.83 -27.75
CA ILE A 8 7.43 -8.18 -26.58
C ILE A 8 7.98 -9.43 -25.85
N LEU A 9 8.65 -10.33 -26.57
CA LEU A 9 9.21 -11.53 -25.95
C LEU A 9 10.46 -11.25 -25.08
N ILE A 10 11.20 -10.18 -25.37
CA ILE A 10 12.42 -9.82 -24.60
C ILE A 10 12.07 -9.17 -23.26
N VAL A 11 10.96 -8.43 -23.19
CA VAL A 11 10.54 -7.78 -21.92
C VAL A 11 9.93 -8.77 -20.93
N LEU A 12 9.25 -9.81 -21.40
CA LEU A 12 8.73 -10.88 -20.53
C LEU A 12 9.82 -11.85 -20.04
N PHE A 13 10.92 -11.97 -20.78
CA PHE A 13 12.04 -12.84 -20.38
C PHE A 13 12.97 -12.15 -19.35
N SER A 14 13.09 -10.82 -19.36
CA SER A 14 13.97 -10.11 -18.43
C SER A 14 13.45 -10.06 -16.99
N SER A 15 12.13 -10.07 -16.77
CA SER A 15 11.54 -10.09 -15.43
C SER A 15 11.63 -11.48 -14.77
N ASN A 16 11.63 -12.58 -15.55
CA ASN A 16 11.79 -13.93 -15.02
C ASN A 16 13.26 -14.35 -14.83
N LEU A 17 14.20 -13.80 -15.60
CA LEU A 17 15.63 -14.13 -15.49
C LEU A 17 16.27 -13.61 -14.21
N LEU A 18 15.84 -12.46 -13.70
CA LEU A 18 16.31 -11.93 -12.40
C LEU A 18 15.80 -12.76 -11.22
N SER A 19 14.64 -13.40 -11.36
CA SER A 19 14.07 -14.28 -10.32
C SER A 19 14.79 -15.64 -10.23
N VAL A 20 15.42 -16.10 -11.30
CA VAL A 20 16.11 -17.40 -11.36
C VAL A 20 17.56 -17.31 -10.85
N CYS A 21 18.17 -16.11 -10.84
CA CYS A 21 19.57 -15.93 -10.46
C CYS A 21 19.79 -15.49 -9.01
N VAL A 22 18.74 -15.10 -8.29
CA VAL A 22 18.84 -14.65 -6.88
C VAL A 22 18.13 -15.69 -6.01
N GLY A 23 18.87 -16.34 -5.10
CA GLY A 23 18.30 -17.32 -4.17
C GLY A 23 17.12 -16.75 -3.39
N GLU A 24 16.10 -17.56 -3.12
CA GLU A 24 14.88 -17.15 -2.39
C GLU A 24 15.20 -16.48 -1.05
N ASP A 25 16.26 -16.92 -0.38
CA ASP A 25 16.71 -16.37 0.90
C ASP A 25 17.18 -14.90 0.76
N ILE A 26 17.90 -14.55 -0.30
CA ILE A 26 18.37 -13.19 -0.56
C ILE A 26 17.18 -12.27 -0.85
N VAL A 27 16.21 -12.75 -1.62
CA VAL A 27 14.98 -11.99 -1.92
C VAL A 27 14.17 -11.75 -0.66
N LYS A 28 14.06 -12.77 0.20
CA LYS A 28 13.38 -12.69 1.50
C LYS A 28 14.09 -11.69 2.41
N GLN A 29 15.40 -11.82 2.61
CA GLN A 29 16.21 -10.91 3.42
C GLN A 29 16.11 -9.45 2.94
N LYS A 30 16.21 -9.22 1.63
CA LYS A 30 16.02 -7.87 1.06
C LYS A 30 14.65 -7.29 1.40
N ARG A 31 13.60 -8.09 1.33
CA ARG A 31 12.23 -7.67 1.63
C ARG A 31 12.07 -7.34 3.12
N GLU A 32 12.61 -8.17 3.99
CA GLU A 32 12.60 -7.96 5.44
C GLU A 32 13.30 -6.65 5.82
N LEU A 33 14.54 -6.45 5.34
CA LEU A 33 15.30 -5.21 5.57
C LEU A 33 14.57 -3.97 5.05
N HIS A 34 13.97 -4.07 3.86
CA HIS A 34 13.17 -2.98 3.30
C HIS A 34 12.00 -2.63 4.23
N THR A 35 11.30 -3.64 4.72
CA THR A 35 10.16 -3.47 5.63
C THR A 35 10.60 -2.88 6.97
N GLN A 36 11.70 -3.37 7.55
CA GLN A 36 12.26 -2.82 8.78
C GLN A 36 12.62 -1.33 8.64
N ILE A 37 13.30 -0.93 7.56
CA ILE A 37 13.64 0.48 7.31
C ILE A 37 12.37 1.35 7.24
N VAL A 38 11.33 0.89 6.55
CA VAL A 38 10.04 1.59 6.48
C VAL A 38 9.41 1.73 7.86
N ILE A 39 9.44 0.67 8.67
CA ILE A 39 8.91 0.66 10.04
C ILE A 39 9.72 1.59 10.94
N TYR A 40 11.07 1.57 10.86
CA TYR A 40 11.92 2.53 11.60
C TYR A 40 11.53 3.98 11.29
N ASN A 41 11.34 4.30 10.00
CA ASN A 41 10.94 5.65 9.59
C ASN A 41 9.57 6.03 10.16
N LEU A 42 8.63 5.09 10.23
CA LEU A 42 7.33 5.30 10.85
C LEU A 42 7.46 5.53 12.35
N VAL A 43 8.09 4.61 13.09
CA VAL A 43 8.25 4.66 14.54
C VAL A 43 8.96 5.94 14.97
N ASN A 44 10.03 6.33 14.27
CA ASN A 44 10.72 7.60 14.49
C ASN A 44 9.81 8.80 14.30
N GLY A 45 8.93 8.73 13.30
CA GLY A 45 8.02 9.81 12.98
C GLY A 45 6.77 9.87 13.85
N LEU A 46 6.42 8.81 14.55
CA LEU A 46 5.32 8.80 15.52
C LEU A 46 5.74 9.34 16.88
N TYR A 47 7.04 9.41 17.19
CA TYR A 47 7.56 9.82 18.51
C TYR A 47 6.89 9.05 19.66
N LEU A 48 6.80 7.72 19.50
CA LEU A 48 6.22 6.85 20.52
C LEU A 48 7.02 6.97 21.83
N ASP A 49 6.31 7.05 22.95
CA ASP A 49 6.93 6.90 24.26
C ASP A 49 7.25 5.43 24.56
N GLU A 50 7.89 5.17 25.69
CA GLU A 50 8.33 3.82 26.07
C GLU A 50 7.14 2.90 26.36
N GLU A 51 6.09 3.41 27.01
CA GLU A 51 4.89 2.65 27.35
C GLU A 51 4.12 2.26 26.08
N GLN A 52 3.98 3.21 25.15
CA GLN A 52 3.37 2.94 23.84
C GLN A 52 4.16 1.89 23.03
N MET A 53 5.50 1.97 23.04
CA MET A 53 6.34 0.98 22.34
C MET A 53 6.20 -0.39 22.95
N LYS A 54 6.20 -0.52 24.29
CA LYS A 54 5.99 -1.79 24.97
C LYS A 54 4.62 -2.38 24.67
N PHE A 55 3.57 -1.56 24.70
CA PHE A 55 2.22 -1.99 24.39
C PHE A 55 2.09 -2.48 22.94
N ILE A 56 2.65 -1.73 21.97
CA ILE A 56 2.62 -2.14 20.55
C ILE A 56 3.42 -3.44 20.37
N LEU A 57 4.57 -3.58 21.03
CA LEU A 57 5.38 -4.78 20.99
C LEU A 57 4.60 -6.00 21.47
N GLU A 58 3.96 -5.92 22.65
CA GLU A 58 3.12 -6.99 23.22
C GLU A 58 2.02 -7.40 22.23
N LYS A 59 1.28 -6.44 21.66
CA LYS A 59 0.22 -6.73 20.68
C LYS A 59 0.76 -7.34 19.39
N ALA A 60 1.92 -6.90 18.93
CA ALA A 60 2.55 -7.46 17.73
C ALA A 60 3.01 -8.91 17.95
N GLU A 61 3.54 -9.23 19.13
CA GLU A 61 3.93 -10.59 19.52
C GLU A 61 2.72 -11.52 19.62
N GLU A 62 1.62 -11.07 20.27
CA GLU A 62 0.36 -11.81 20.35
C GLU A 62 -0.18 -12.18 18.94
N ILE A 63 -0.21 -11.21 18.04
CA ILE A 63 -0.66 -11.41 16.67
C ILE A 63 0.30 -12.30 15.87
N ASP A 64 1.61 -12.21 16.10
CA ASP A 64 2.58 -13.07 15.42
C ASP A 64 2.47 -14.53 15.87
N ILE A 65 2.31 -14.78 17.17
CA ILE A 65 2.07 -16.12 17.73
C ILE A 65 0.79 -16.72 17.13
N LEU A 66 -0.31 -15.95 17.13
CA LEU A 66 -1.57 -16.36 16.52
C LEU A 66 -1.39 -16.66 15.02
N ARG A 67 -0.68 -15.82 14.30
CA ARG A 67 -0.40 -15.98 12.86
C ARG A 67 0.35 -17.29 12.59
N GLN A 68 1.38 -17.59 13.38
CA GLN A 68 2.16 -18.82 13.22
C GLN A 68 1.31 -20.07 13.50
N LYS A 69 0.49 -20.03 14.57
CA LYS A 69 -0.44 -21.11 14.90
C LYS A 69 -1.43 -21.36 13.76
N LEU A 70 -2.15 -20.31 13.34
CA LEU A 70 -3.16 -20.43 12.30
C LEU A 70 -2.55 -20.79 10.93
N LYS A 71 -1.30 -20.39 10.67
CA LYS A 71 -0.57 -20.79 9.47
C LYS A 71 -0.37 -22.30 9.43
N SER A 72 0.10 -22.91 10.53
CA SER A 72 0.31 -24.36 10.60
C SER A 72 -1.00 -25.13 10.40
N GLU A 73 -2.11 -24.64 11.00
CA GLU A 73 -3.43 -25.23 10.80
C GLU A 73 -3.92 -25.08 9.35
N ALA A 74 -3.70 -23.91 8.75
CA ALA A 74 -4.06 -23.67 7.35
C ALA A 74 -3.27 -24.55 6.38
N GLU A 75 -1.98 -24.76 6.62
CA GLU A 75 -1.13 -25.67 5.84
C GLU A 75 -1.65 -27.12 5.90
N PHE A 76 -2.13 -27.56 7.06
CA PHE A 76 -2.76 -28.88 7.19
C PHE A 76 -4.03 -29.02 6.34
N TYR A 77 -4.94 -28.03 6.40
CA TYR A 77 -6.16 -28.07 5.58
C TYR A 77 -5.86 -27.88 4.08
N ALA A 78 -4.86 -27.07 3.75
CA ALA A 78 -4.42 -26.89 2.36
C ALA A 78 -3.84 -28.19 1.77
N SER A 79 -3.05 -28.95 2.56
CA SER A 79 -2.54 -30.26 2.13
C SER A 79 -3.69 -31.24 1.85
N LYS A 80 -4.66 -31.35 2.77
CA LYS A 80 -5.86 -32.15 2.55
C LYS A 80 -6.65 -31.72 1.31
N GLN A 81 -6.73 -30.43 1.07
CA GLN A 81 -7.41 -29.91 -0.12
C GLN A 81 -6.66 -30.28 -1.41
N ILE A 82 -5.32 -30.30 -1.39
CA ILE A 82 -4.52 -30.76 -2.54
C ILE A 82 -4.85 -32.21 -2.86
N ASP A 83 -4.89 -33.08 -1.85
CA ASP A 83 -5.21 -34.51 -2.04
C ASP A 83 -6.62 -34.69 -2.64
N SER A 84 -7.60 -33.98 -2.10
CA SER A 84 -8.98 -33.98 -2.61
C SER A 84 -9.06 -33.44 -4.06
N LEU A 85 -8.29 -32.41 -4.40
CA LEU A 85 -8.23 -31.86 -5.76
C LEU A 85 -7.53 -32.79 -6.74
N LEU A 86 -6.52 -33.54 -6.30
CA LEU A 86 -5.88 -34.57 -7.12
C LEU A 86 -6.89 -35.70 -7.42
N ALA A 87 -7.65 -36.14 -6.43
CA ALA A 87 -8.71 -37.14 -6.64
C ALA A 87 -9.79 -36.62 -7.60
N LEU A 88 -10.22 -35.36 -7.45
CA LEU A 88 -11.18 -34.73 -8.36
C LEU A 88 -10.64 -34.63 -9.80
N ARG A 89 -9.37 -34.32 -9.95
CA ARG A 89 -8.70 -34.28 -11.26
C ARG A 89 -8.73 -35.63 -11.96
N GLU A 90 -8.49 -36.73 -11.24
CA GLU A 90 -8.56 -38.07 -11.81
C GLU A 90 -10.00 -38.42 -12.27
N GLU A 91 -11.02 -38.03 -11.50
CA GLU A 91 -12.42 -38.16 -11.91
C GLU A 91 -12.74 -37.35 -13.18
N ALA A 92 -12.23 -36.13 -13.27
CA ALA A 92 -12.46 -35.24 -14.41
C ALA A 92 -11.84 -35.71 -15.71
N LYS A 93 -10.87 -36.66 -15.69
CA LYS A 93 -10.30 -37.28 -16.89
C LYS A 93 -11.19 -38.31 -17.54
N LYS A 94 -12.24 -38.78 -16.86
CA LYS A 94 -13.16 -39.82 -17.38
C LYS A 94 -14.12 -39.21 -18.40
N GLU A 95 -14.58 -39.97 -19.37
CA GLU A 95 -15.53 -39.52 -20.41
C GLU A 95 -16.88 -39.06 -19.80
N ALA A 96 -17.30 -39.68 -18.70
CA ALA A 96 -18.49 -39.31 -17.96
C ALA A 96 -18.13 -39.10 -16.49
N PRO A 97 -17.58 -37.93 -16.12
CA PRO A 97 -17.11 -37.67 -14.77
C PRO A 97 -18.27 -37.64 -13.78
N GLN A 98 -18.17 -38.44 -12.73
CA GLN A 98 -19.10 -38.41 -11.58
C GLN A 98 -18.32 -38.06 -10.34
N VAL A 99 -18.51 -36.84 -9.84
CA VAL A 99 -17.84 -36.40 -8.59
C VAL A 99 -18.53 -37.09 -7.40
N PRO A 100 -17.81 -37.92 -6.65
CA PRO A 100 -18.35 -38.53 -5.44
C PRO A 100 -18.82 -37.44 -4.45
N ARG A 101 -20.02 -37.62 -3.89
CA ARG A 101 -20.60 -36.64 -2.93
C ARG A 101 -19.68 -36.38 -1.73
N GLU A 102 -19.01 -37.41 -1.25
CA GLU A 102 -18.09 -37.33 -0.10
C GLU A 102 -16.87 -36.47 -0.48
N LEU A 103 -16.31 -36.62 -1.66
CA LEU A 103 -15.19 -35.79 -2.14
C LEU A 103 -15.58 -34.30 -2.25
N ALA A 104 -16.76 -34.03 -2.81
CA ALA A 104 -17.27 -32.66 -2.89
C ALA A 104 -17.47 -32.04 -1.50
N LYS A 105 -17.99 -32.83 -0.55
CA LYS A 105 -18.20 -32.39 0.84
C LYS A 105 -16.86 -32.12 1.54
N GLU A 106 -15.87 -32.98 1.36
CA GLU A 106 -14.53 -32.80 1.94
C GLU A 106 -13.85 -31.53 1.42
N ILE A 107 -13.88 -31.29 0.12
CA ILE A 107 -13.35 -30.05 -0.49
C ILE A 107 -14.00 -28.83 0.14
N GLN A 108 -15.33 -28.85 0.29
CA GLN A 108 -16.07 -27.74 0.89
C GLN A 108 -15.73 -27.56 2.37
N GLN A 109 -15.60 -28.63 3.14
CA GLN A 109 -15.24 -28.55 4.56
C GLN A 109 -13.84 -27.97 4.75
N ASN A 110 -12.84 -28.42 4.00
CA ASN A 110 -11.49 -27.90 4.06
C ASN A 110 -11.44 -26.41 3.72
N ARG A 111 -12.19 -25.98 2.68
CA ARG A 111 -12.35 -24.57 2.34
C ARG A 111 -12.93 -23.74 3.48
N LEU A 112 -14.05 -24.20 4.06
CA LEU A 112 -14.69 -23.51 5.19
C LEU A 112 -13.76 -23.42 6.41
N SER A 113 -12.97 -24.46 6.68
CA SER A 113 -11.97 -24.44 7.75
C SER A 113 -10.93 -23.35 7.53
N ILE A 114 -10.38 -23.24 6.31
CA ILE A 114 -9.41 -22.18 5.96
C ILE A 114 -10.05 -20.78 6.07
N GLU A 115 -11.29 -20.61 5.61
CA GLU A 115 -12.02 -19.34 5.73
C GLU A 115 -12.24 -18.96 7.21
N ASN A 116 -12.56 -19.92 8.07
CA ASN A 116 -12.71 -19.68 9.51
C ASN A 116 -11.38 -19.26 10.18
N LEU A 117 -10.27 -19.91 9.84
CA LEU A 117 -8.95 -19.51 10.34
C LEU A 117 -8.59 -18.07 9.90
N ARG A 118 -8.87 -17.75 8.63
CA ARG A 118 -8.68 -16.39 8.11
C ARG A 118 -9.53 -15.36 8.86
N LYS A 119 -10.78 -15.70 9.15
CA LYS A 119 -11.67 -14.83 9.93
C LYS A 119 -11.12 -14.61 11.34
N GLN A 120 -10.72 -15.66 12.05
CA GLN A 120 -10.13 -15.56 13.39
C GLN A 120 -8.92 -14.62 13.39
N TYR A 121 -8.03 -14.74 12.41
CA TYR A 121 -6.88 -13.85 12.29
C TYR A 121 -7.31 -12.40 12.04
N THR A 122 -8.25 -12.17 11.13
CA THR A 122 -8.74 -10.82 10.82
C THR A 122 -9.39 -10.16 12.03
N ASP A 123 -10.26 -10.89 12.73
CA ASP A 123 -10.96 -10.39 13.93
C ASP A 123 -9.95 -10.00 15.03
N ALA A 124 -8.92 -10.81 15.25
CA ALA A 124 -7.86 -10.52 16.23
C ALA A 124 -7.01 -9.29 15.83
N VAL A 125 -6.66 -9.16 14.54
CA VAL A 125 -5.92 -7.99 14.02
C VAL A 125 -6.77 -6.72 14.15
N ASP A 126 -8.08 -6.80 13.87
CA ASP A 126 -8.98 -5.65 13.99
C ASP A 126 -9.13 -5.20 15.45
N GLU A 127 -9.15 -6.13 16.40
CA GLU A 127 -9.20 -5.83 17.82
C GLU A 127 -7.89 -5.19 18.31
N ALA A 128 -6.76 -5.82 18.06
CA ALA A 128 -5.45 -5.25 18.39
C ALA A 128 -5.22 -3.86 17.76
N THR A 129 -5.72 -3.67 16.53
CA THR A 129 -5.68 -2.37 15.86
C THR A 129 -6.46 -1.29 16.61
N LYS A 130 -7.66 -1.61 17.10
CA LYS A 130 -8.47 -0.67 17.90
C LYS A 130 -7.79 -0.33 19.23
N GLU A 131 -7.20 -1.33 19.89
CA GLU A 131 -6.48 -1.14 21.13
C GLU A 131 -5.26 -0.24 20.94
N ILE A 132 -4.42 -0.51 19.93
CA ILE A 132 -3.27 0.34 19.59
C ILE A 132 -3.73 1.76 19.24
N LYS A 133 -4.79 1.91 18.44
CA LYS A 133 -5.32 3.20 18.07
C LYS A 133 -5.76 4.04 19.29
N ALA A 134 -6.33 3.40 20.29
CA ALA A 134 -6.74 4.06 21.53
C ALA A 134 -5.57 4.55 22.39
N GLN A 135 -4.37 3.97 22.23
CA GLN A 135 -3.15 4.42 22.91
C GLN A 135 -2.42 5.55 22.18
N LEU A 136 -2.76 5.80 20.91
CA LEU A 136 -2.11 6.85 20.12
C LEU A 136 -2.81 8.20 20.32
N THR A 137 -2.02 9.26 20.44
CA THR A 137 -2.52 10.64 20.49
C THR A 137 -3.05 11.09 19.13
N ASP A 138 -3.88 12.14 19.09
CA ASP A 138 -4.41 12.72 17.85
C ASP A 138 -3.29 13.14 16.89
N VAL A 139 -2.18 13.66 17.42
CA VAL A 139 -1.00 14.02 16.61
C VAL A 139 -0.36 12.78 15.98
N GLN A 140 -0.22 11.70 16.74
CA GLN A 140 0.32 10.43 16.23
C GLN A 140 -0.62 9.79 15.19
N LEU A 141 -1.93 9.86 15.41
CA LEU A 141 -2.95 9.41 14.44
C LEU A 141 -2.91 10.24 13.15
N TYR A 142 -2.76 11.56 13.26
CA TYR A 142 -2.55 12.43 12.09
C TYR A 142 -1.27 12.06 11.35
N ASN A 143 -0.19 11.80 12.08
CA ASN A 143 1.08 11.38 11.51
C ASN A 143 0.97 10.02 10.80
N MET A 144 0.29 9.05 11.43
CA MET A 144 -0.01 7.75 10.82
C MET A 144 -0.84 7.90 9.55
N GLN A 145 -1.88 8.75 9.57
CA GLN A 145 -2.72 9.01 8.41
C GLN A 145 -1.92 9.56 7.23
N ASN A 146 -0.94 10.44 7.50
CA ASN A 146 -0.12 11.07 6.47
C ASN A 146 1.17 10.31 6.14
N PHE A 147 1.47 9.23 6.85
CA PHE A 147 2.66 8.42 6.60
C PHE A 147 2.66 7.82 5.20
N GLN A 148 3.77 7.97 4.50
CA GLN A 148 4.07 7.31 3.23
C GLN A 148 5.36 6.51 3.36
N PRO A 149 5.31 5.20 3.06
CA PRO A 149 6.50 4.36 3.12
C PRO A 149 7.64 4.89 2.25
N CYS A 150 8.83 4.99 2.82
CA CYS A 150 10.03 5.38 2.10
C CYS A 150 11.27 4.71 2.69
N LEU A 151 12.30 4.48 1.86
CA LEU A 151 13.58 3.95 2.31
C LEU A 151 14.48 5.05 2.89
N VAL A 152 14.44 6.23 2.31
CA VAL A 152 15.26 7.37 2.73
C VAL A 152 14.32 8.49 3.18
N PRO A 153 14.30 8.82 4.49
CA PRO A 153 13.50 9.93 4.97
C PRO A 153 13.98 11.25 4.35
N PRO A 154 13.07 12.18 4.05
CA PRO A 154 13.46 13.50 3.54
C PRO A 154 14.27 14.27 4.58
N LYS A 155 15.23 15.05 4.12
CA LYS A 155 16.15 15.83 4.98
C LYS A 155 15.47 16.97 5.78
N GLU A 156 14.20 17.28 5.48
CA GLU A 156 13.46 18.35 6.15
C GLU A 156 12.75 17.81 7.39
N PHE A 157 13.04 18.39 8.54
CA PHE A 157 12.66 17.99 9.90
C PHE A 157 11.15 17.89 10.19
N LEU A 158 10.27 18.26 9.27
CA LEU A 158 8.82 18.30 9.48
C LEU A 158 8.04 17.21 8.74
N ARG A 159 8.72 16.13 8.26
CA ARG A 159 8.04 15.14 7.42
C ARG A 159 8.29 13.72 7.90
N ILE A 160 7.26 13.20 8.49
CA ILE A 160 7.12 11.82 8.86
C ILE A 160 6.73 11.03 7.61
N GLY A 161 7.66 10.23 7.12
CA GLY A 161 7.50 9.57 5.84
C GLY A 161 7.49 10.57 4.67
N GLN A 162 7.70 10.11 3.46
CA GLN A 162 7.52 10.98 2.30
C GLN A 162 6.03 11.30 2.10
N ALA A 163 5.50 12.29 2.80
CA ALA A 163 4.48 13.09 2.17
C ALA A 163 5.11 13.62 0.88
N SER A 164 4.54 13.31 -0.29
CA SER A 164 4.97 13.90 -1.56
C SER A 164 5.10 15.40 -1.29
N SER A 165 6.35 15.92 -1.37
CA SER A 165 6.62 17.30 -0.96
C SER A 165 5.64 18.21 -1.70
N PRO A 166 4.78 18.98 -1.01
CA PRO A 166 3.98 20.01 -1.67
C PRO A 166 4.90 20.94 -2.47
N ALA A 167 6.16 21.12 -2.07
CA ALA A 167 7.13 21.94 -2.76
C ALA A 167 7.32 21.58 -4.26
N ARG A 168 7.29 20.31 -4.64
CA ARG A 168 7.38 19.93 -6.05
C ARG A 168 6.07 20.24 -6.79
N LEU A 169 4.94 19.99 -6.16
CA LEU A 169 3.63 20.32 -6.70
C LEU A 169 3.46 21.83 -6.79
N LEU A 170 3.86 22.57 -5.74
CA LEU A 170 3.84 24.04 -5.74
C LEU A 170 4.67 24.62 -6.88
N LYS A 171 5.89 24.11 -7.13
CA LYS A 171 6.69 24.52 -8.28
C LYS A 171 6.00 24.25 -9.63
N VAL A 172 5.28 23.13 -9.75
CA VAL A 172 4.50 22.82 -10.96
C VAL A 172 3.35 23.83 -11.12
N LEU A 173 2.62 24.14 -10.07
CA LEU A 173 1.53 25.13 -10.08
C LEU A 173 2.05 26.54 -10.38
N GLU A 174 3.16 26.94 -9.79
CA GLU A 174 3.85 28.21 -10.09
C GLU A 174 4.25 28.28 -11.57
N HIS A 175 4.82 27.20 -12.12
CA HIS A 175 5.18 27.14 -13.52
C HIS A 175 3.96 27.21 -14.45
N ILE A 176 2.89 26.47 -14.16
CA ILE A 176 1.65 26.51 -14.95
C ILE A 176 1.03 27.90 -14.93
N ARG A 177 1.10 28.58 -13.78
CA ARG A 177 0.61 29.95 -13.62
C ARG A 177 1.40 30.95 -14.47
N ALA A 178 2.72 30.76 -14.58
CA ALA A 178 3.60 31.61 -15.38
C ALA A 178 3.44 31.44 -16.91
N ILE A 179 2.70 30.44 -17.38
CA ILE A 179 2.48 30.22 -18.81
C ILE A 179 1.56 31.32 -19.37
N PRO A 180 1.94 32.06 -20.44
CA PRO A 180 1.05 33.04 -21.10
C PRO A 180 -0.27 32.41 -21.56
N GLN A 181 -1.39 33.13 -21.44
CA GLN A 181 -2.74 32.61 -21.68
C GLN A 181 -2.88 31.88 -23.01
N ALA A 182 -2.46 32.49 -24.13
CA ALA A 182 -2.56 31.87 -25.46
C ALA A 182 -1.80 30.55 -25.58
N ARG A 183 -0.67 30.43 -24.84
CA ARG A 183 0.14 29.20 -24.82
C ARG A 183 -0.47 28.16 -23.88
N TYR A 184 -1.11 28.59 -22.81
CA TYR A 184 -1.82 27.70 -21.88
C TYR A 184 -3.02 27.04 -22.54
N GLU A 185 -3.88 27.83 -23.24
CA GLU A 185 -5.06 27.31 -23.96
C GLU A 185 -4.69 26.21 -24.96
N ASN A 186 -3.56 26.36 -25.65
CA ASN A 186 -3.07 25.37 -26.60
C ASN A 186 -2.47 24.10 -25.93
N ARG A 187 -2.16 24.15 -24.63
CA ARG A 187 -1.43 23.09 -23.94
C ARG A 187 -2.13 22.53 -22.69
N LYS A 188 -3.28 23.07 -22.31
CA LYS A 188 -3.99 22.65 -21.09
C LYS A 188 -4.31 21.15 -21.06
N ASP A 189 -4.76 20.61 -22.20
CA ASP A 189 -5.04 19.19 -22.32
C ASP A 189 -3.77 18.32 -22.23
N GLU A 190 -2.67 18.77 -22.82
CA GLU A 190 -1.36 18.09 -22.70
C GLU A 190 -0.89 18.06 -21.24
N ILE A 191 -1.02 19.17 -20.52
CA ILE A 191 -0.67 19.28 -19.09
C ILE A 191 -1.51 18.32 -18.26
N ALA A 192 -2.83 18.30 -18.49
CA ALA A 192 -3.75 17.41 -17.80
C ALA A 192 -3.47 15.93 -18.13
N ASN A 193 -3.22 15.58 -19.39
CA ASN A 193 -2.91 14.22 -19.79
C ASN A 193 -1.62 13.72 -19.14
N ARG A 194 -0.57 14.52 -19.08
CA ARG A 194 0.67 14.18 -18.37
C ARG A 194 0.45 13.95 -16.86
N PHE A 195 -0.46 14.71 -16.25
CA PHE A 195 -0.86 14.46 -14.85
C PHE A 195 -1.54 13.10 -14.71
N ILE A 196 -2.49 12.79 -15.60
CA ILE A 196 -3.23 11.51 -15.60
C ILE A 196 -2.31 10.33 -15.90
N GLU A 197 -1.38 10.43 -16.83
CA GLU A 197 -0.38 9.38 -17.09
C GLU A 197 0.45 9.07 -15.84
N LYS A 198 0.91 10.10 -15.13
CA LYS A 198 1.62 9.91 -13.86
C LYS A 198 0.73 9.33 -12.76
N LEU A 199 -0.54 9.70 -12.75
CA LEU A 199 -1.53 9.15 -11.81
C LEU A 199 -1.78 7.67 -12.10
N SER A 200 -2.08 7.33 -13.35
CA SER A 200 -2.31 5.96 -13.81
C SER A 200 -1.09 5.06 -13.59
N SER A 201 0.12 5.53 -13.87
CA SER A 201 1.35 4.76 -13.64
C SER A 201 1.60 4.44 -12.16
N LYS A 202 1.18 5.32 -11.25
CA LYS A 202 1.30 5.11 -9.80
C LYS A 202 0.14 4.32 -9.19
N HIS A 203 -1.00 4.34 -9.86
CA HIS A 203 -2.26 3.76 -9.38
C HIS A 203 -2.94 2.95 -10.49
N PRO A 204 -2.36 1.81 -10.91
CA PRO A 204 -2.85 1.01 -12.05
C PRO A 204 -4.23 0.39 -11.81
N TYR A 205 -4.76 0.48 -10.60
CA TYR A 205 -6.09 0.00 -10.22
C TYR A 205 -7.22 1.02 -10.46
N LEU A 206 -6.88 2.27 -10.85
CA LEU A 206 -7.89 3.29 -11.15
C LEU A 206 -8.57 2.97 -12.49
N LYS A 207 -9.90 3.03 -12.48
CA LYS A 207 -10.73 2.85 -13.66
C LYS A 207 -10.71 4.12 -14.53
N GLU A 208 -11.03 3.97 -15.80
CA GLU A 208 -11.01 5.06 -16.80
C GLU A 208 -11.94 6.23 -16.41
N GLU A 209 -13.14 5.92 -15.87
CA GLU A 209 -14.07 6.91 -15.34
C GLU A 209 -13.46 7.75 -14.19
N GLN A 210 -12.70 7.10 -13.31
CA GLN A 210 -12.03 7.78 -12.20
C GLN A 210 -10.86 8.66 -12.66
N LEU A 211 -10.18 8.25 -13.73
CA LEU A 211 -9.12 9.04 -14.34
C LEU A 211 -9.68 10.25 -15.06
N SER A 212 -10.83 10.11 -15.75
CA SER A 212 -11.55 11.22 -16.38
C SER A 212 -12.00 12.27 -15.35
N GLU A 213 -12.65 11.83 -14.27
CA GLU A 213 -13.05 12.73 -13.17
C GLU A 213 -11.85 13.44 -12.52
N ALA A 214 -10.71 12.71 -12.36
CA ALA A 214 -9.48 13.31 -11.83
C ALA A 214 -8.91 14.37 -12.78
N LYS A 215 -9.00 14.15 -14.11
CA LYS A 215 -8.58 15.10 -15.13
C LYS A 215 -9.40 16.39 -15.06
N GLU A 216 -10.71 16.27 -15.00
CA GLU A 216 -11.62 17.43 -14.92
C GLU A 216 -11.36 18.27 -13.68
N LYS A 217 -11.25 17.62 -12.50
CA LYS A 217 -10.93 18.32 -11.25
C LYS A 217 -9.56 19.01 -11.29
N PHE A 218 -8.57 18.34 -11.87
CA PHE A 218 -7.24 18.94 -12.01
C PHE A 218 -7.25 20.17 -12.92
N LEU A 219 -7.97 20.11 -14.06
CA LEU A 219 -8.14 21.26 -14.94
C LEU A 219 -8.83 22.43 -14.23
N GLN A 220 -9.91 22.17 -13.47
CA GLN A 220 -10.59 23.18 -12.68
C GLN A 220 -9.65 23.87 -11.70
N ILE A 221 -8.89 23.10 -10.94
CA ILE A 221 -7.92 23.67 -9.97
C ILE A 221 -6.87 24.52 -10.68
N ILE A 222 -6.39 24.11 -11.86
CA ILE A 222 -5.41 24.91 -12.61
C ILE A 222 -6.03 26.23 -13.08
N GLU A 223 -7.26 26.23 -13.56
CA GLU A 223 -7.96 27.44 -14.00
C GLU A 223 -8.17 28.39 -12.82
N ASP A 224 -8.60 27.87 -11.66
CA ASP A 224 -8.76 28.65 -10.44
C ASP A 224 -7.43 29.26 -10.01
N VAL A 225 -6.35 28.49 -9.99
CA VAL A 225 -4.99 28.94 -9.66
C VAL A 225 -4.50 30.05 -10.57
N ARG A 226 -4.84 29.98 -11.85
CA ARG A 226 -4.44 31.00 -12.85
C ARG A 226 -5.22 32.30 -12.72
N SER A 227 -6.45 32.25 -12.18
CA SER A 227 -7.28 33.41 -11.95
C SER A 227 -6.88 34.22 -10.70
N LEU A 228 -6.16 33.58 -9.73
CA LEU A 228 -5.73 34.24 -8.50
C LEU A 228 -4.68 35.32 -8.76
N SER A 229 -4.70 36.40 -7.99
CA SER A 229 -3.59 37.34 -7.89
C SER A 229 -2.36 36.71 -7.25
N ASP A 230 -1.18 37.33 -7.34
CA ASP A 230 0.05 36.78 -6.74
C ASP A 230 -0.06 36.67 -5.22
N VAL A 231 -0.72 37.62 -4.59
CA VAL A 231 -0.93 37.62 -3.12
C VAL A 231 -1.89 36.49 -2.72
N GLU A 232 -3.01 36.36 -3.41
CA GLU A 232 -3.98 35.30 -3.13
C GLU A 232 -3.37 33.91 -3.35
N PHE A 233 -2.58 33.72 -4.41
CA PHE A 233 -1.89 32.47 -4.63
C PHE A 233 -0.89 32.15 -3.51
N ILE A 234 -0.09 33.11 -3.08
CA ILE A 234 0.85 32.91 -1.96
C ILE A 234 0.13 32.49 -0.67
N LEU A 235 -1.03 33.08 -0.39
CA LEU A 235 -1.82 32.76 0.80
C LEU A 235 -2.50 31.39 0.70
N GLN A 236 -2.94 30.99 -0.49
CA GLN A 236 -3.74 29.79 -0.71
C GLN A 236 -2.92 28.59 -1.26
N LYS A 237 -1.68 28.78 -1.70
CA LYS A 237 -0.88 27.75 -2.37
C LYS A 237 -0.78 26.42 -1.63
N GLN A 238 -0.76 26.44 -0.29
CA GLN A 238 -0.71 25.21 0.49
C GLN A 238 -2.04 24.47 0.42
N SER A 239 -3.16 25.17 0.58
CA SER A 239 -4.51 24.60 0.47
C SER A 239 -4.77 24.03 -0.93
N ILE A 240 -4.34 24.73 -1.97
CA ILE A 240 -4.45 24.29 -3.36
C ILE A 240 -3.61 23.02 -3.60
N ALA A 241 -2.39 22.98 -3.07
CA ALA A 241 -1.54 21.77 -3.16
C ALA A 241 -2.18 20.58 -2.46
N ASP A 242 -2.83 20.79 -1.34
CA ASP A 242 -3.54 19.75 -0.60
C ASP A 242 -4.82 19.32 -1.36
N GLU A 243 -5.49 20.23 -2.06
CA GLU A 243 -6.63 19.91 -2.91
C GLU A 243 -6.23 19.02 -4.10
N VAL A 244 -5.15 19.38 -4.84
CA VAL A 244 -4.60 18.52 -5.91
C VAL A 244 -4.17 17.16 -5.35
N LYS A 245 -3.57 17.11 -4.16
CA LYS A 245 -3.28 15.88 -3.45
C LYS A 245 -4.54 15.05 -3.21
N ASN A 246 -5.60 15.69 -2.75
CA ASN A 246 -6.87 15.03 -2.45
C ASN A 246 -7.57 14.42 -3.68
N ILE A 247 -7.32 14.94 -4.89
CA ILE A 247 -7.76 14.27 -6.14
C ILE A 247 -7.17 12.86 -6.21
N ILE A 248 -5.89 12.73 -5.83
CA ILE A 248 -5.13 11.48 -5.86
C ILE A 248 -5.48 10.62 -4.66
N ASP A 249 -5.55 11.23 -3.47
CA ASP A 249 -5.61 10.54 -2.17
C ASP A 249 -6.99 9.99 -1.83
N LYS A 250 -8.08 10.69 -2.20
CA LYS A 250 -9.47 10.20 -2.01
C LYS A 250 -9.75 8.88 -2.74
N LYS A 251 -8.91 8.51 -3.72
CA LYS A 251 -9.08 7.29 -4.54
C LYS A 251 -8.09 6.18 -4.19
N ASN A 252 -7.18 6.41 -3.21
CA ASN A 252 -6.28 5.37 -2.70
C ASN A 252 -6.83 4.79 -1.39
N PRO A 253 -7.46 3.60 -1.38
CA PRO A 253 -8.03 3.01 -0.18
C PRO A 253 -7.01 2.72 0.92
N LEU A 254 -5.72 2.62 0.58
CA LEU A 254 -4.64 2.41 1.55
C LEU A 254 -4.22 3.69 2.27
N ARG A 255 -4.60 4.87 1.79
CA ARG A 255 -4.12 6.15 2.30
C ARG A 255 -5.04 6.82 3.32
N VAL A 256 -6.30 6.41 3.36
CA VAL A 256 -7.35 7.05 4.17
C VAL A 256 -7.64 6.30 5.46
N ASP A 257 -7.31 5.03 5.53
CA ASP A 257 -7.66 4.17 6.64
C ASP A 257 -6.47 4.02 7.60
N VAL A 258 -6.51 4.77 8.69
CA VAL A 258 -5.50 4.69 9.78
C VAL A 258 -5.45 3.28 10.36
N ASP A 259 -6.60 2.61 10.46
CA ASP A 259 -6.70 1.27 11.03
C ASP A 259 -5.93 0.26 10.16
N LYS A 260 -6.09 0.35 8.83
CA LYS A 260 -5.29 -0.48 7.89
C LYS A 260 -3.79 -0.22 7.99
N LYS A 261 -3.39 1.03 8.25
CA LYS A 261 -1.97 1.34 8.42
C LYS A 261 -1.42 0.82 9.74
N ILE A 262 -2.19 0.92 10.83
CA ILE A 262 -1.83 0.32 12.13
C ILE A 262 -1.65 -1.20 11.94
N ALA A 263 -2.66 -1.88 11.39
CA ALA A 263 -2.60 -3.31 11.11
C ALA A 263 -1.40 -3.69 10.22
N HIS A 264 -1.14 -2.90 9.19
CA HIS A 264 -0.08 -3.20 8.22
C HIS A 264 1.34 -2.95 8.76
N PHE A 265 1.55 -1.91 9.57
CA PHE A 265 2.88 -1.53 10.03
C PHE A 265 3.15 -1.85 11.49
N LEU A 266 2.20 -1.58 12.41
CA LEU A 266 2.40 -1.76 13.84
C LEU A 266 2.07 -3.19 14.33
N LEU A 267 1.38 -4.01 13.53
CA LEU A 267 1.17 -5.44 13.78
C LEU A 267 1.94 -6.31 12.77
N HIS A 268 2.85 -5.72 12.00
CA HIS A 268 3.73 -6.49 11.11
C HIS A 268 4.81 -7.22 11.93
N PRO A 269 5.16 -8.48 11.63
CA PRO A 269 6.21 -9.20 12.38
C PRO A 269 7.54 -8.46 12.49
N GLN A 270 7.90 -7.68 11.48
CA GLN A 270 9.14 -6.90 11.47
C GLN A 270 9.12 -5.67 12.40
N ILE A 271 7.98 -5.35 13.06
CA ILE A 271 7.94 -4.32 14.11
C ILE A 271 8.60 -4.81 15.39
N ILE A 272 8.52 -6.11 15.67
CA ILE A 272 9.05 -6.73 16.89
C ILE A 272 10.54 -6.41 17.05
N PRO A 273 11.45 -6.83 16.15
CA PRO A 273 12.87 -6.53 16.29
C PRO A 273 13.18 -5.02 16.27
N VAL A 274 12.37 -4.21 15.59
CA VAL A 274 12.54 -2.75 15.56
C VAL A 274 12.24 -2.13 16.93
N LEU A 275 11.18 -2.55 17.59
CA LEU A 275 10.82 -2.00 18.90
C LEU A 275 11.72 -2.54 20.01
N GLU A 276 12.13 -3.82 19.96
CA GLU A 276 13.11 -4.40 20.89
C GLU A 276 14.43 -3.61 20.86
N GLU A 277 14.98 -3.33 19.66
CA GLU A 277 16.19 -2.54 19.49
C GLU A 277 16.01 -1.13 20.05
N LYS A 278 14.91 -0.44 19.71
CA LYS A 278 14.65 0.92 20.22
C LYS A 278 14.43 1.00 21.72
N LEU A 279 13.84 -0.01 22.32
CA LEU A 279 13.69 -0.09 23.78
C LEU A 279 15.03 -0.35 24.46
N SER A 280 15.91 -1.20 23.86
CA SER A 280 17.23 -1.47 24.39
C SER A 280 18.19 -0.27 24.33
N GLU A 281 18.04 0.63 23.33
CA GLU A 281 18.83 1.86 23.21
C GLU A 281 18.50 2.93 24.26
N ARG A 282 17.35 2.83 24.93
CA ARG A 282 16.88 3.81 25.93
C ARG A 282 17.21 3.43 27.36
N VAL A 283 17.72 2.21 27.59
CA VAL A 283 18.24 1.73 28.88
C VAL A 283 19.70 2.13 29.04
#